data_8706ebc66bfc8c8e9c2fe1272663186c
#
_entry.id   8706ebc66bfc8c8e9c2fe1272663186c
#
_cell.length_a   1.000
_cell.length_b   1.000
_cell.length_c   1.000
_cell.angle_alpha   90.00
_cell.angle_beta   90.00
_cell.angle_gamma   90.00
#
_symmetry.space_group_name_H-M   'P 1'
#
loop_
_entity.id
_entity.type
_entity.pdbx_description
1 polymer ?
#
loop_
_entity_poly.entity_id
_entity_poly.type
_entity_poly.pdbx_seq_one_letter_code
_entity_poly.pdbx_strand_id
1 'polypeptide(L)'
;MSKLEVKRNERDWAGQLISWIKSAIDRKTTVFQDATNDTGVRMESGRTKFPDVLLFVDKTSGVIFNGWELKFPDTAVDDTVMLENALEKARKLHSDSFVTWNGAEAIIWHIDDEEYTLDSLSKLTVYPKVPTINSRDDLANPVKFAQHELLLKERTDEILHDLDSLYRNGSLKPALDISKNIIAAVRQASAIIIPQFQEAIISEKGCNRSF
;
A
#
# COMPACT_ATOMS: atom_id res chain seq x y z
N MET A 1 -34.12 -17.36 23.71
CA MET A 1 -32.88 -17.61 22.92
C MET A 1 -32.39 -16.27 22.46
N SER A 2 -31.31 -15.72 23.04
CA SER A 2 -30.68 -14.50 22.51
C SER A 2 -30.02 -14.84 21.16
N LYS A 3 -30.44 -14.18 20.11
CA LYS A 3 -29.73 -14.27 18.81
C LYS A 3 -28.30 -13.80 19.06
N LEU A 4 -27.33 -14.62 18.72
CA LEU A 4 -25.92 -14.22 18.69
C LEU A 4 -25.81 -13.05 17.70
N GLU A 5 -25.55 -11.85 18.21
CA GLU A 5 -25.34 -10.68 17.36
C GLU A 5 -23.90 -10.72 16.83
N VAL A 6 -23.75 -11.13 15.58
CA VAL A 6 -22.44 -11.15 14.93
C VAL A 6 -22.11 -9.72 14.51
N LYS A 7 -21.13 -9.10 15.18
CA LYS A 7 -20.60 -7.77 14.80
C LYS A 7 -19.34 -7.93 13.97
N ARG A 8 -19.20 -7.10 12.93
CA ARG A 8 -17.99 -7.00 12.15
C ARG A 8 -16.88 -6.32 12.94
N ASN A 9 -15.66 -6.72 12.70
CA ASN A 9 -14.45 -6.08 13.20
C ASN A 9 -13.70 -5.35 12.10
N GLU A 10 -12.60 -4.67 12.42
CA GLU A 10 -11.78 -3.93 11.44
C GLU A 10 -11.22 -4.85 10.34
N ARG A 11 -10.92 -6.11 10.64
CA ARG A 11 -10.43 -7.08 9.63
C ARG A 11 -11.52 -7.47 8.63
N ASP A 12 -12.76 -7.62 9.10
CA ASP A 12 -13.90 -7.91 8.20
C ASP A 12 -14.14 -6.72 7.26
N TRP A 13 -13.99 -5.51 7.79
CA TRP A 13 -14.05 -4.27 7.01
C TRP A 13 -12.92 -4.23 5.96
N ALA A 14 -11.67 -4.45 6.37
CA ALA A 14 -10.52 -4.50 5.48
C ALA A 14 -10.68 -5.57 4.39
N GLY A 15 -11.15 -6.76 4.74
CA GLY A 15 -11.40 -7.84 3.77
C GLY A 15 -12.44 -7.48 2.71
N GLN A 16 -13.51 -6.79 3.11
CA GLN A 16 -14.54 -6.31 2.19
C GLN A 16 -13.97 -5.23 1.24
N LEU A 17 -13.21 -4.29 1.78
CA LEU A 17 -12.55 -3.24 1.01
C LEU A 17 -11.58 -3.82 -0.02
N ILE A 18 -10.74 -4.77 0.37
CA ILE A 18 -9.83 -5.48 -0.54
C ILE A 18 -10.60 -6.15 -1.68
N SER A 19 -11.74 -6.76 -1.39
CA SER A 19 -12.60 -7.36 -2.43
C SER A 19 -13.09 -6.32 -3.44
N TRP A 20 -13.46 -5.12 -3.00
CA TRP A 20 -13.87 -4.03 -3.90
C TRP A 20 -12.71 -3.48 -4.72
N ILE A 21 -11.54 -3.30 -4.09
CA ILE A 21 -10.31 -2.90 -4.80
C ILE A 21 -9.96 -3.92 -5.90
N LYS A 22 -9.96 -5.21 -5.58
CA LYS A 22 -9.72 -6.26 -6.58
C LYS A 22 -10.74 -6.23 -7.73
N SER A 23 -12.00 -6.01 -7.41
CA SER A 23 -13.03 -5.85 -8.44
C SER A 23 -12.78 -4.64 -9.34
N ALA A 24 -12.28 -3.52 -8.81
CA ALA A 24 -11.88 -2.36 -9.59
C ALA A 24 -10.66 -2.66 -10.49
N ILE A 25 -9.69 -3.37 -9.96
CA ILE A 25 -8.50 -3.85 -10.69
C ILE A 25 -8.92 -4.76 -11.85
N ASP A 26 -9.79 -5.72 -11.60
CA ASP A 26 -10.29 -6.66 -12.64
C ASP A 26 -11.01 -5.93 -13.77
N ARG A 27 -11.70 -4.83 -13.47
CA ARG A 27 -12.30 -3.94 -14.50
C ARG A 27 -11.25 -3.12 -15.26
N LYS A 28 -9.97 -3.20 -14.88
CA LYS A 28 -8.85 -2.43 -15.45
C LYS A 28 -9.07 -0.90 -15.37
N THR A 29 -9.68 -0.45 -14.29
CA THR A 29 -9.93 0.97 -14.04
C THR A 29 -8.75 1.67 -13.37
N THR A 30 -7.69 0.95 -13.00
CA THR A 30 -6.49 1.47 -12.32
C THR A 30 -5.20 0.83 -12.87
N VAL A 31 -4.04 1.44 -12.55
CA VAL A 31 -2.71 0.87 -12.82
C VAL A 31 -2.31 -0.22 -11.82
N PHE A 32 -3.03 -0.34 -10.73
CA PHE A 32 -2.73 -1.29 -9.67
C PHE A 32 -3.05 -2.72 -10.09
N GLN A 33 -2.30 -3.70 -9.56
CA GLN A 33 -2.43 -5.11 -9.96
C GLN A 33 -3.02 -5.99 -8.87
N ASP A 34 -2.90 -5.60 -7.59
CA ASP A 34 -3.47 -6.37 -6.47
C ASP A 34 -3.58 -5.52 -5.21
N ALA A 35 -4.39 -6.01 -4.26
CA ALA A 35 -4.47 -5.52 -2.90
C ALA A 35 -4.56 -6.70 -1.93
N THR A 36 -3.91 -6.60 -0.75
CA THR A 36 -3.92 -7.65 0.28
C THR A 36 -3.72 -7.06 1.67
N ASN A 37 -4.07 -7.82 2.70
CA ASN A 37 -3.70 -7.58 4.10
C ASN A 37 -2.83 -8.70 4.70
N ASP A 38 -2.46 -9.69 3.89
CA ASP A 38 -1.75 -10.88 4.37
C ASP A 38 -0.23 -10.69 4.45
N THR A 39 0.29 -9.58 3.91
CA THR A 39 1.72 -9.29 3.90
C THR A 39 2.12 -8.48 5.12
N GLY A 40 2.85 -9.12 6.02
CA GLY A 40 3.36 -8.48 7.24
C GLY A 40 4.61 -7.66 7.00
N VAL A 41 4.69 -6.51 7.65
CA VAL A 41 5.87 -5.63 7.67
C VAL A 41 6.61 -5.86 8.99
N ARG A 42 7.88 -6.32 8.91
CA ARG A 42 8.70 -6.57 10.11
C ARG A 42 9.24 -5.24 10.66
N MET A 43 8.87 -4.91 11.89
CA MET A 43 9.30 -3.71 12.58
C MET A 43 10.67 -3.85 13.24
N GLU A 44 11.32 -2.76 13.60
CA GLU A 44 12.60 -2.75 14.33
C GLU A 44 12.51 -3.46 15.68
N SER A 45 11.37 -3.37 16.34
CA SER A 45 11.07 -4.11 17.57
C SER A 45 11.02 -5.63 17.41
N GLY A 46 11.23 -6.16 16.19
CA GLY A 46 11.10 -7.58 15.86
C GLY A 46 9.65 -8.05 15.71
N ARG A 47 8.65 -7.21 16.01
CA ARG A 47 7.24 -7.52 15.82
C ARG A 47 6.88 -7.36 14.33
N THR A 48 5.90 -8.12 13.87
CA THR A 48 5.31 -7.94 12.54
C THR A 48 4.02 -7.15 12.68
N LYS A 49 3.91 -6.03 11.98
CA LYS A 49 2.67 -5.28 11.81
C LYS A 49 2.12 -5.52 10.40
N PHE A 50 0.82 -5.53 10.29
CA PHE A 50 0.13 -5.70 9.01
C PHE A 50 -0.60 -4.40 8.70
N PRO A 51 -0.35 -3.76 7.55
CA PRO A 51 -1.27 -2.76 7.04
C PRO A 51 -2.65 -3.40 6.82
N ASP A 52 -3.71 -2.63 7.03
CA ASP A 52 -5.06 -3.14 6.80
C ASP A 52 -5.32 -3.39 5.32
N VAL A 53 -4.68 -2.59 4.45
CA VAL A 53 -4.59 -2.83 3.00
C VAL A 53 -3.18 -2.50 2.52
N LEU A 54 -2.61 -3.35 1.68
CA LEU A 54 -1.44 -3.07 0.85
C LEU A 54 -1.86 -3.04 -0.60
N LEU A 55 -1.52 -1.97 -1.32
CA LEU A 55 -1.81 -1.79 -2.73
C LEU A 55 -0.53 -2.01 -3.54
N PHE A 56 -0.61 -2.84 -4.60
CA PHE A 56 0.52 -3.20 -5.45
C PHE A 56 0.39 -2.59 -6.84
N VAL A 57 1.49 -1.98 -7.32
CA VAL A 57 1.65 -1.63 -8.73
C VAL A 57 2.08 -2.85 -9.54
N ASP A 58 2.98 -3.67 -8.99
CA ASP A 58 3.39 -4.95 -9.57
C ASP A 58 3.47 -6.01 -8.47
N LYS A 59 2.49 -6.90 -8.46
CA LYS A 59 2.43 -8.01 -7.51
C LYS A 59 3.54 -9.03 -7.76
N THR A 60 3.86 -9.30 -9.01
CA THR A 60 4.84 -10.34 -9.39
C THR A 60 6.24 -9.97 -8.91
N SER A 61 6.61 -8.71 -9.09
CA SER A 61 7.88 -8.17 -8.60
C SER A 61 7.81 -7.70 -7.15
N GLY A 62 6.63 -7.73 -6.52
CA GLY A 62 6.41 -7.29 -5.14
C GLY A 62 6.52 -5.77 -4.97
N VAL A 63 6.26 -4.99 -6.02
CA VAL A 63 6.31 -3.52 -5.97
C VAL A 63 5.04 -3.00 -5.33
N ILE A 64 5.16 -2.57 -4.07
CA ILE A 64 4.08 -1.98 -3.30
C ILE A 64 3.96 -0.50 -3.70
N PHE A 65 2.72 -0.01 -3.79
CA PHE A 65 2.45 1.41 -3.94
C PHE A 65 2.39 2.08 -2.57
N ASN A 66 1.37 1.74 -1.78
CA ASN A 66 1.25 2.24 -0.41
C ASN A 66 0.46 1.27 0.49
N GLY A 67 0.41 1.61 1.77
CA GLY A 67 -0.44 0.96 2.77
C GLY A 67 -1.60 1.84 3.19
N TRP A 68 -2.71 1.23 3.61
CA TRP A 68 -3.85 1.93 4.19
C TRP A 68 -4.02 1.52 5.65
N GLU A 69 -4.39 2.48 6.48
CA GLU A 69 -4.78 2.29 7.87
C GLU A 69 -6.27 2.54 8.00
N LEU A 70 -6.99 1.57 8.55
CA LEU A 70 -8.43 1.61 8.69
C LEU A 70 -8.82 1.68 10.17
N LYS A 71 -9.82 2.47 10.48
CA LYS A 71 -10.46 2.53 11.80
C LYS A 71 -11.97 2.57 11.64
N PHE A 72 -12.68 2.45 12.74
CA PHE A 72 -14.10 2.75 12.77
C PHE A 72 -14.33 4.26 12.96
N PRO A 73 -15.53 4.78 12.66
CA PRO A 73 -15.85 6.21 12.68
C PRO A 73 -15.72 6.91 14.04
N ASP A 74 -15.53 6.17 15.11
CA ASP A 74 -15.22 6.66 16.46
C ASP A 74 -13.77 7.13 16.62
N THR A 75 -12.92 6.86 15.63
CA THR A 75 -11.55 7.37 15.55
C THR A 75 -11.44 8.38 14.40
N ALA A 76 -10.87 9.56 14.65
CA ALA A 76 -10.63 10.55 13.61
C ALA A 76 -9.58 10.04 12.61
N VAL A 77 -9.71 10.40 11.33
CA VAL A 77 -8.78 9.96 10.26
C VAL A 77 -7.40 10.59 10.38
N ASP A 78 -7.26 11.67 11.16
CA ASP A 78 -6.02 12.35 11.51
C ASP A 78 -5.66 12.17 13.00
N ASP A 79 -6.22 11.16 13.67
CA ASP A 79 -5.81 10.77 15.02
C ASP A 79 -4.32 10.46 15.08
N THR A 80 -3.63 11.06 16.05
CA THR A 80 -2.16 10.97 16.17
C THR A 80 -1.67 9.52 16.22
N VAL A 81 -2.34 8.63 16.97
CA VAL A 81 -1.93 7.22 17.09
C VAL A 81 -2.15 6.48 15.77
N MET A 82 -3.22 6.80 15.04
CA MET A 82 -3.48 6.25 13.72
C MET A 82 -2.39 6.69 12.73
N LEU A 83 -2.03 7.97 12.72
CA LEU A 83 -0.97 8.52 11.86
C LEU A 83 0.41 7.94 12.19
N GLU A 84 0.79 7.84 13.46
CA GLU A 84 2.05 7.22 13.88
C GLU A 84 2.15 5.77 13.42
N ASN A 85 1.07 4.99 13.54
CA ASN A 85 1.02 3.60 13.06
C ASN A 85 1.15 3.51 11.54
N ALA A 86 0.50 4.40 10.80
CA ALA A 86 0.58 4.45 9.34
C ALA A 86 1.99 4.86 8.88
N LEU A 87 2.59 5.87 9.50
CA LEU A 87 3.96 6.33 9.24
C LEU A 87 5.01 5.24 9.50
N GLU A 88 4.90 4.53 10.63
CA GLU A 88 5.83 3.44 10.95
C GLU A 88 5.79 2.35 9.86
N LYS A 89 4.59 2.03 9.36
CA LYS A 89 4.41 1.07 8.27
C LYS A 89 4.95 1.63 6.94
N ALA A 90 4.64 2.89 6.60
CA ALA A 90 5.11 3.55 5.38
C ALA A 90 6.64 3.63 5.33
N ARG A 91 7.30 3.98 6.45
CA ARG A 91 8.76 3.98 6.59
C ARG A 91 9.36 2.61 6.25
N LYS A 92 8.78 1.52 6.77
CA LYS A 92 9.28 0.17 6.50
C LYS A 92 9.01 -0.31 5.08
N LEU A 93 7.98 0.20 4.46
CA LEU A 93 7.66 -0.05 3.06
C LEU A 93 8.48 0.84 2.12
N HIS A 94 9.15 1.88 2.63
CA HIS A 94 9.76 2.95 1.84
C HIS A 94 8.75 3.64 0.90
N SER A 95 7.51 3.76 1.38
CA SER A 95 6.43 4.42 0.63
C SER A 95 6.40 5.91 0.96
N ASP A 96 6.23 6.75 -0.05
CA ASP A 96 6.07 8.20 0.09
C ASP A 96 4.63 8.62 0.43
N SER A 97 3.74 7.66 0.61
CA SER A 97 2.32 7.93 0.84
C SER A 97 1.62 6.82 1.62
N PHE A 98 0.48 7.17 2.20
CA PHE A 98 -0.46 6.21 2.78
C PHE A 98 -1.89 6.80 2.78
N VAL A 99 -2.87 5.94 3.05
CA VAL A 99 -4.27 6.35 3.20
C VAL A 99 -4.73 6.06 4.63
N THR A 100 -5.41 7.03 5.25
CA THR A 100 -6.20 6.79 6.47
C THR A 100 -7.67 6.85 6.12
N TRP A 101 -8.46 5.89 6.62
CA TRP A 101 -9.90 5.83 6.37
C TRP A 101 -10.64 5.24 7.55
N ASN A 102 -11.68 5.94 8.04
CA ASN A 102 -12.52 5.45 9.14
C ASN A 102 -13.92 5.03 8.68
N GLY A 103 -14.12 4.89 7.37
CA GLY A 103 -15.42 4.58 6.77
C GLY A 103 -16.27 5.82 6.51
N ALA A 104 -16.21 6.84 7.36
CA ALA A 104 -16.91 8.10 7.14
C ALA A 104 -16.06 9.11 6.37
N GLU A 105 -14.80 9.26 6.73
CA GLU A 105 -13.82 10.20 6.15
C GLU A 105 -12.58 9.44 5.71
N ALA A 106 -11.88 9.95 4.68
CA ALA A 106 -10.59 9.42 4.26
C ALA A 106 -9.63 10.55 3.88
N ILE A 107 -8.32 10.29 4.00
CA ILE A 107 -7.27 11.22 3.58
C ILE A 107 -6.17 10.42 2.87
N ILE A 108 -5.73 10.92 1.72
CA ILE A 108 -4.48 10.51 1.10
C ILE A 108 -3.39 11.45 1.63
N TRP A 109 -2.39 10.87 2.26
CA TRP A 109 -1.25 11.55 2.83
C TRP A 109 -0.02 11.39 1.94
N HIS A 110 0.77 12.46 1.82
CA HIS A 110 2.12 12.43 1.29
C HIS A 110 3.11 12.63 2.44
N ILE A 111 4.26 12.03 2.32
CA ILE A 111 5.38 12.13 3.26
C ILE A 111 6.47 12.95 2.57
N ASP A 112 6.64 14.20 2.99
CA ASP A 112 7.46 15.19 2.31
C ASP A 112 8.98 14.98 2.52
N ASP A 113 9.37 14.14 3.48
CA ASP A 113 10.78 13.85 3.76
C ASP A 113 11.03 12.37 4.11
N GLU A 114 12.32 11.99 4.17
CA GLU A 114 12.76 10.64 4.51
C GLU A 114 12.76 10.35 6.02
N GLU A 115 12.44 11.33 6.87
CA GLU A 115 12.43 11.16 8.33
C GLU A 115 11.15 10.47 8.82
N TYR A 116 10.07 10.52 8.04
CA TYR A 116 8.78 9.90 8.37
C TYR A 116 8.26 10.38 9.74
N THR A 117 8.16 11.69 9.90
CA THR A 117 7.63 12.33 11.09
C THR A 117 6.21 12.84 10.86
N LEU A 118 5.47 13.16 11.94
CA LEU A 118 4.15 13.75 11.80
C LEU A 118 4.20 15.14 11.12
N ASP A 119 5.30 15.86 11.32
CA ASP A 119 5.50 17.21 10.73
C ASP A 119 5.80 17.14 9.23
N SER A 120 6.23 15.96 8.72
CA SER A 120 6.46 15.73 7.29
C SER A 120 5.20 15.31 6.52
N LEU A 121 4.03 15.31 7.16
CA LEU A 121 2.80 14.91 6.51
C LEU A 121 2.08 16.07 5.83
N SER A 122 1.78 15.91 4.56
CA SER A 122 0.87 16.79 3.82
C SER A 122 -0.38 16.03 3.35
N LYS A 123 -1.53 16.72 3.40
CA LYS A 123 -2.81 16.17 2.91
C LYS A 123 -2.92 16.42 1.41
N LEU A 124 -2.86 15.38 0.58
CA LEU A 124 -3.05 15.52 -0.88
C LEU A 124 -4.51 15.59 -1.26
N THR A 125 -5.32 14.67 -0.72
CA THR A 125 -6.76 14.63 -0.97
C THR A 125 -7.49 14.35 0.34
N VAL A 126 -8.52 15.13 0.60
CA VAL A 126 -9.39 14.97 1.77
C VAL A 126 -10.79 14.63 1.27
N TYR A 127 -11.28 13.46 1.64
CA TYR A 127 -12.64 13.03 1.34
C TYR A 127 -13.54 13.39 2.51
N PRO A 128 -14.57 14.21 2.26
CA PRO A 128 -15.41 14.72 3.32
C PRO A 128 -16.24 13.61 3.96
N LYS A 129 -16.68 13.89 5.18
CA LYS A 129 -17.50 12.98 5.97
C LYS A 129 -18.79 12.60 5.25
N VAL A 130 -19.05 11.28 5.21
CA VAL A 130 -20.34 10.74 4.81
C VAL A 130 -21.34 10.98 5.95
N PRO A 131 -22.38 11.81 5.78
CA PRO A 131 -23.23 12.24 6.88
C PRO A 131 -23.98 11.11 7.61
N THR A 132 -24.18 9.99 6.92
CA THR A 132 -24.92 8.83 7.43
C THR A 132 -24.07 7.82 8.18
N ILE A 133 -22.72 7.97 8.20
CA ILE A 133 -21.79 7.10 8.89
C ILE A 133 -21.18 7.90 10.06
N ASN A 134 -21.61 7.63 11.29
CA ASN A 134 -21.27 8.45 12.45
C ASN A 134 -20.69 7.66 13.63
N SER A 135 -20.84 6.35 13.62
CA SER A 135 -20.47 5.51 14.74
C SER A 135 -19.89 4.17 14.27
N ARG A 136 -19.16 3.52 15.17
CA ARG A 136 -18.70 2.15 14.98
C ARG A 136 -19.84 1.21 14.57
N ASP A 137 -21.02 1.37 15.16
CA ASP A 137 -22.17 0.49 14.90
C ASP A 137 -22.66 0.56 13.45
N ASP A 138 -22.46 1.70 12.76
CA ASP A 138 -22.85 1.86 11.36
C ASP A 138 -22.04 0.96 10.41
N LEU A 139 -20.82 0.61 10.78
CA LEU A 139 -19.96 -0.31 10.02
C LEU A 139 -19.87 -1.70 10.65
N ALA A 140 -19.96 -1.82 11.98
CA ALA A 140 -19.87 -3.09 12.68
C ALA A 140 -21.17 -3.92 12.59
N ASN A 141 -22.33 -3.27 12.53
CA ASN A 141 -23.61 -3.93 12.37
C ASN A 141 -23.81 -4.33 10.89
N PRO A 142 -24.00 -5.63 10.56
CA PRO A 142 -24.14 -6.07 9.18
C PRO A 142 -25.31 -5.44 8.40
N VAL A 143 -26.42 -5.15 9.10
CA VAL A 143 -27.62 -4.55 8.45
C VAL A 143 -27.34 -3.09 8.11
N LYS A 144 -26.73 -2.33 9.02
CA LYS A 144 -26.38 -0.93 8.79
C LYS A 144 -25.26 -0.83 7.73
N PHE A 145 -24.27 -1.70 7.81
CA PHE A 145 -23.21 -1.77 6.81
C PHE A 145 -23.77 -1.96 5.40
N ALA A 146 -24.73 -2.88 5.22
CA ALA A 146 -25.37 -3.10 3.92
C ALA A 146 -26.07 -1.84 3.38
N GLN A 147 -26.56 -0.95 4.25
CA GLN A 147 -27.16 0.32 3.85
C GLN A 147 -26.12 1.33 3.31
N HIS A 148 -24.86 1.22 3.77
CA HIS A 148 -23.78 2.10 3.38
C HIS A 148 -22.88 1.50 2.29
N GLU A 149 -23.09 0.25 1.91
CA GLU A 149 -22.18 -0.50 1.03
C GLU A 149 -21.91 0.22 -0.30
N LEU A 150 -22.95 0.80 -0.92
CA LEU A 150 -22.80 1.53 -2.18
C LEU A 150 -21.88 2.75 -2.01
N LEU A 151 -22.13 3.57 -1.00
CA LEU A 151 -21.33 4.77 -0.71
C LEU A 151 -19.87 4.42 -0.41
N LEU A 152 -19.64 3.32 0.31
CA LEU A 152 -18.29 2.85 0.62
C LEU A 152 -17.56 2.34 -0.63
N LYS A 153 -18.27 1.67 -1.56
CA LYS A 153 -17.73 1.27 -2.86
C LYS A 153 -17.38 2.48 -3.73
N GLU A 154 -18.29 3.44 -3.83
CA GLU A 154 -18.05 4.68 -4.57
C GLU A 154 -16.83 5.40 -4.02
N ARG A 155 -16.70 5.53 -2.70
CA ARG A 155 -15.52 6.12 -2.05
C ARG A 155 -14.24 5.31 -2.34
N THR A 156 -14.33 3.98 -2.40
CA THR A 156 -13.18 3.13 -2.78
C THR A 156 -12.73 3.44 -4.20
N ASP A 157 -13.67 3.52 -5.14
CA ASP A 157 -13.38 3.84 -6.55
C ASP A 157 -12.80 5.26 -6.69
N GLU A 158 -13.31 6.26 -5.94
CA GLU A 158 -12.75 7.62 -5.88
C GLU A 158 -11.29 7.63 -5.40
N ILE A 159 -11.01 6.98 -4.26
CA ILE A 159 -9.65 6.90 -3.70
C ILE A 159 -8.70 6.22 -4.69
N LEU A 160 -9.10 5.12 -5.30
CA LEU A 160 -8.29 4.40 -6.28
C LEU A 160 -8.02 5.25 -7.52
N HIS A 161 -9.02 6.00 -8.01
CA HIS A 161 -8.88 6.91 -9.14
C HIS A 161 -7.89 8.02 -8.86
N ASP A 162 -7.96 8.64 -7.67
CA ASP A 162 -7.05 9.71 -7.28
C ASP A 162 -5.62 9.19 -7.09
N LEU A 163 -5.43 8.03 -6.44
CA LEU A 163 -4.14 7.38 -6.32
C LEU A 163 -3.54 7.02 -7.68
N ASP A 164 -4.34 6.50 -8.62
CA ASP A 164 -3.94 6.22 -10.00
C ASP A 164 -3.49 7.50 -10.72
N SER A 165 -4.23 8.57 -10.56
CA SER A 165 -3.91 9.88 -11.13
C SER A 165 -2.62 10.46 -10.55
N LEU A 166 -2.44 10.40 -9.22
CA LEU A 166 -1.25 10.86 -8.51
C LEU A 166 0.00 10.03 -8.89
N TYR A 167 -0.17 8.74 -9.13
CA TYR A 167 0.90 7.89 -9.65
C TYR A 167 1.27 8.25 -11.10
N ARG A 168 0.28 8.37 -11.98
CA ARG A 168 0.51 8.65 -13.42
C ARG A 168 1.13 10.01 -13.67
N ASN A 169 0.80 11.02 -12.87
CA ASN A 169 1.38 12.36 -12.99
C ASN A 169 2.72 12.51 -12.26
N GLY A 170 3.19 11.46 -11.57
CA GLY A 170 4.48 11.44 -10.86
C GLY A 170 4.47 12.15 -9.50
N SER A 171 3.30 12.54 -8.98
CA SER A 171 3.17 13.15 -7.65
C SER A 171 3.42 12.15 -6.53
N LEU A 172 3.08 10.88 -6.74
CA LEU A 172 3.39 9.77 -5.85
C LEU A 172 4.17 8.69 -6.59
N LYS A 173 5.03 8.00 -5.87
CA LYS A 173 5.91 6.94 -6.41
C LYS A 173 5.63 5.62 -5.70
N PRO A 174 5.84 4.47 -6.37
CA PRO A 174 5.78 3.19 -5.70
C PRO A 174 6.90 3.07 -4.68
N ALA A 175 6.68 2.31 -3.64
CA ALA A 175 7.68 1.97 -2.65
C ALA A 175 8.90 1.31 -3.33
N LEU A 176 10.04 1.95 -3.25
CA LEU A 176 11.28 1.43 -3.84
C LEU A 176 11.93 0.48 -2.83
N ASP A 177 11.85 -0.81 -3.08
CA ASP A 177 12.75 -1.77 -2.41
C ASP A 177 14.15 -1.59 -3.02
N ILE A 178 14.91 -0.64 -2.45
CA ILE A 178 16.27 -0.30 -2.88
C ILE A 178 17.15 -1.56 -2.92
N SER A 179 16.96 -2.49 -1.98
CA SER A 179 17.72 -3.73 -1.91
C SER A 179 17.47 -4.63 -3.12
N LYS A 180 16.21 -4.80 -3.52
CA LYS A 180 15.85 -5.59 -4.70
C LYS A 180 16.32 -4.92 -5.99
N ASN A 181 16.19 -3.60 -6.09
CA ASN A 181 16.65 -2.84 -7.24
C ASN A 181 18.17 -2.88 -7.39
N ILE A 182 18.93 -2.78 -6.28
CA ILE A 182 20.39 -2.94 -6.30
C ILE A 182 20.76 -4.37 -6.70
N ILE A 183 20.13 -5.39 -6.12
CA ILE A 183 20.37 -6.79 -6.48
C ILE A 183 20.05 -7.05 -7.95
N ALA A 184 18.96 -6.53 -8.47
CA ALA A 184 18.60 -6.66 -9.88
C ALA A 184 19.62 -5.95 -10.79
N ALA A 185 20.03 -4.74 -10.44
CA ALA A 185 21.05 -3.98 -11.18
C ALA A 185 22.41 -4.69 -11.14
N VAL A 186 22.84 -5.22 -10.00
CA VAL A 186 24.08 -6.00 -9.84
C VAL A 186 24.02 -7.29 -10.67
N ARG A 187 22.90 -8.01 -10.65
CA ARG A 187 22.73 -9.22 -11.48
C ARG A 187 22.79 -8.89 -12.96
N GLN A 188 22.16 -7.82 -13.39
CA GLN A 188 22.14 -7.39 -14.78
C GLN A 188 23.53 -6.94 -15.26
N ALA A 189 24.23 -6.14 -14.43
CA ALA A 189 25.62 -5.76 -14.70
C ALA A 189 26.56 -6.99 -14.75
N SER A 190 26.40 -7.93 -13.80
CA SER A 190 27.21 -9.17 -13.77
C SER A 190 26.96 -10.04 -15.01
N ALA A 191 25.73 -10.15 -15.48
CA ALA A 191 25.40 -10.90 -16.69
C ALA A 191 26.06 -10.33 -17.96
N ILE A 192 26.37 -9.03 -17.99
CA ILE A 192 27.05 -8.37 -19.10
C ILE A 192 28.57 -8.47 -18.93
N ILE A 193 29.06 -8.23 -17.73
CA ILE A 193 30.51 -8.10 -17.46
C ILE A 193 31.22 -9.47 -17.42
N ILE A 194 30.62 -10.48 -16.78
CA ILE A 194 31.27 -11.79 -16.64
C ILE A 194 31.63 -12.47 -17.97
N PRO A 195 30.73 -12.52 -18.99
CA PRO A 195 31.10 -13.08 -20.30
C PRO A 195 32.25 -12.33 -20.97
N GLN A 196 32.28 -11.00 -20.88
CA GLN A 196 33.35 -10.19 -21.47
C GLN A 196 34.72 -10.48 -20.83
N PHE A 197 34.76 -10.65 -19.49
CA PHE A 197 35.99 -11.07 -18.79
C PHE A 197 36.40 -12.49 -19.17
N GLN A 198 35.48 -13.42 -19.34
CA GLN A 198 35.79 -14.79 -19.76
C GLN A 198 36.36 -14.82 -21.19
N GLU A 199 35.82 -14.05 -22.11
CA GLU A 199 36.33 -13.94 -23.46
C GLU A 199 37.73 -13.30 -23.52
N ALA A 200 38.00 -12.26 -22.71
CA ALA A 200 39.30 -11.64 -22.60
C ALA A 200 40.36 -12.62 -22.07
N ILE A 201 40.04 -13.40 -21.02
CA ILE A 201 40.97 -14.42 -20.45
C ILE A 201 41.26 -15.54 -21.45
N ILE A 202 40.26 -15.96 -22.23
CA ILE A 202 40.43 -17.00 -23.26
C ILE A 202 41.33 -16.47 -24.40
N SER A 203 41.15 -15.23 -24.84
CA SER A 203 41.95 -14.61 -25.87
C SER A 203 43.44 -14.47 -25.45
N GLU A 204 43.72 -14.05 -24.24
CA GLU A 204 45.09 -13.97 -23.68
C GLU A 204 45.78 -15.33 -23.59
N LYS A 205 45.05 -16.38 -23.16
CA LYS A 205 45.61 -17.76 -23.10
C LYS A 205 45.83 -18.35 -24.50
N GLY A 206 45.09 -17.91 -25.49
CA GLY A 206 45.29 -18.34 -26.90
C GLY A 206 46.52 -17.73 -27.53
N CYS A 207 46.92 -16.51 -27.16
CA CYS A 207 48.11 -15.83 -27.66
C CYS A 207 49.44 -16.38 -27.12
N ASN A 208 49.44 -17.03 -25.94
CA ASN A 208 50.65 -17.58 -25.32
C ASN A 208 51.00 -19.05 -25.72
N ARG A 209 50.35 -19.60 -26.76
CA ARG A 209 50.64 -20.96 -27.26
C ARG A 209 51.33 -20.99 -28.62
N SER A 210 51.94 -19.88 -29.05
CA SER A 210 52.67 -19.81 -30.30
C SER A 210 54.14 -19.43 -29.99
N PHE A 211 54.88 -20.32 -29.36
CA PHE A 211 56.34 -20.38 -29.36
C PHE A 211 56.80 -21.82 -29.33
#